data_2120a59e9105fdefb794f5019c0e6e5e
#
_entry.id   2120a59e9105fdefb794f5019c0e6e5e
#
_cell.length_a   1.000
_cell.length_b   1.000
_cell.length_c   1.000
_cell.angle_alpha   90.00
_cell.angle_beta   90.00
_cell.angle_gamma   90.00
#
_symmetry.space_group_name_H-M   'P 1'
#
loop_
_entity.id
_entity.type
_entity.pdbx_description
1 polymer ?
#
loop_
_entity_poly.entity_id
_entity_poly.type
_entity_poly.pdbx_seq_one_letter_code
_entity_poly.pdbx_strand_id
1 'polypeptide(L)'
;MITPLPDCCRTTTADARQQAIVRTAANLVGAKAIESQGRRINYDCAGVTRAIYLAHGIDLYEGSTSEGPSNGVGLIYSHLRTHGRLHRGPIVQAGDLVFFNDTWDFNGDGLVNDPLTHVGIVEAVERDGTIVFISRVAGAIERYRMNVAQPHVHRSADGRVLNDYMRRKHWRDTAQTAYLTGELFAAFGTRMVE
;
A
#
# COMPACT_ATOMS: atom_id res chain seq x y z
N MET A 1 10.88 -29.47 20.53
CA MET A 1 10.96 -28.03 20.86
C MET A 1 10.67 -27.25 19.61
N ILE A 2 9.56 -26.54 19.56
CA ILE A 2 9.19 -25.69 18.41
C ILE A 2 9.82 -24.33 18.68
N THR A 3 10.80 -23.96 17.88
CA THR A 3 11.42 -22.64 17.94
C THR A 3 10.37 -21.60 17.57
N PRO A 4 10.12 -20.56 18.38
CA PRO A 4 9.19 -19.51 18.01
C PRO A 4 9.75 -18.78 16.77
N LEU A 5 8.87 -18.53 15.79
CA LEU A 5 9.16 -17.72 14.62
C LEU A 5 9.67 -16.32 15.04
N PRO A 6 10.62 -15.74 14.31
CA PRO A 6 11.10 -14.39 14.60
C PRO A 6 9.91 -13.41 14.56
N ASP A 7 9.89 -12.50 15.50
CA ASP A 7 8.81 -11.56 15.87
C ASP A 7 8.46 -10.50 14.81
N CYS A 8 8.89 -10.67 13.57
CA CYS A 8 8.82 -9.63 12.56
C CYS A 8 7.45 -9.46 11.87
N CYS A 9 6.48 -10.34 12.08
CA CYS A 9 5.13 -10.16 11.50
C CYS A 9 4.10 -10.96 12.32
N ARG A 10 3.73 -10.52 13.51
CA ARG A 10 2.56 -11.04 14.20
C ARG A 10 1.30 -10.44 13.60
N THR A 11 0.43 -11.27 13.06
CA THR A 11 -0.94 -10.89 12.72
C THR A 11 -1.74 -10.69 14.00
N THR A 12 -2.09 -9.45 14.29
CA THR A 12 -3.21 -9.18 15.18
C THR A 12 -4.51 -9.42 14.40
N THR A 13 -5.53 -9.97 15.05
CA THR A 13 -6.85 -10.09 14.43
C THR A 13 -7.37 -8.69 14.10
N ALA A 14 -7.55 -8.43 12.80
CA ALA A 14 -8.20 -7.21 12.35
C ALA A 14 -9.61 -7.10 12.96
N ASP A 15 -9.99 -5.91 13.37
CA ASP A 15 -11.34 -5.68 13.85
C ASP A 15 -12.40 -5.86 12.74
N ALA A 16 -13.68 -5.92 13.10
CA ALA A 16 -14.77 -6.17 12.16
C ALA A 16 -14.83 -5.10 11.04
N ARG A 17 -14.43 -3.85 11.34
CA ARG A 17 -14.43 -2.74 10.39
C ARG A 17 -13.27 -2.86 9.40
N GLN A 18 -12.08 -3.20 9.87
CA GLN A 18 -10.93 -3.49 9.01
C GLN A 18 -11.23 -4.66 8.06
N GLN A 19 -11.85 -5.73 8.57
CA GLN A 19 -12.31 -6.85 7.74
C GLN A 19 -13.33 -6.41 6.68
N ALA A 20 -14.25 -5.49 7.00
CA ALA A 20 -15.21 -4.94 6.05
C ALA A 20 -14.52 -4.11 4.96
N ILE A 21 -13.52 -3.28 5.31
CA ILE A 21 -12.69 -2.52 4.36
C ILE A 21 -11.97 -3.47 3.40
N VAL A 22 -11.35 -4.52 3.92
CA VAL A 22 -10.65 -5.53 3.11
C VAL A 22 -11.62 -6.24 2.15
N ARG A 23 -12.82 -6.63 2.60
CA ARG A 23 -13.83 -7.23 1.70
C ARG A 23 -14.23 -6.27 0.59
N THR A 24 -14.41 -4.99 0.89
CA THR A 24 -14.71 -3.96 -0.12
C THR A 24 -13.58 -3.86 -1.14
N ALA A 25 -12.32 -3.83 -0.68
CA ALA A 25 -11.16 -3.82 -1.56
C ALA A 25 -11.10 -5.06 -2.45
N ALA A 26 -11.30 -6.25 -1.87
CA ALA A 26 -11.25 -7.53 -2.59
C ALA A 26 -12.34 -7.63 -3.69
N ASN A 27 -13.53 -7.08 -3.43
CA ASN A 27 -14.63 -7.06 -4.39
C ASN A 27 -14.36 -6.12 -5.60
N LEU A 28 -13.44 -5.19 -5.47
CA LEU A 28 -13.04 -4.28 -6.55
C LEU A 28 -11.89 -4.83 -7.40
N VAL A 29 -11.30 -5.97 -7.05
CA VAL A 29 -10.25 -6.59 -7.88
C VAL A 29 -10.80 -6.90 -9.27
N GLY A 30 -10.09 -6.44 -10.30
CA GLY A 30 -10.49 -6.54 -11.70
C GLY A 30 -11.44 -5.44 -12.18
N ALA A 31 -11.96 -4.59 -11.29
CA ALA A 31 -12.79 -3.45 -11.70
C ALA A 31 -11.97 -2.42 -12.49
N LYS A 32 -12.59 -1.86 -13.54
CA LYS A 32 -11.97 -0.84 -14.42
C LYS A 32 -12.47 0.57 -14.12
N ALA A 33 -13.40 0.70 -13.20
CA ALA A 33 -13.95 1.96 -12.72
C ALA A 33 -14.42 1.78 -11.27
N ILE A 34 -14.58 2.89 -10.56
CA ILE A 34 -15.13 2.92 -9.20
C ILE A 34 -16.28 3.93 -9.17
N GLU A 35 -17.34 3.57 -8.46
CA GLU A 35 -18.42 4.50 -8.13
C GLU A 35 -18.15 5.16 -6.78
N SER A 36 -18.43 6.44 -6.69
CA SER A 36 -18.19 7.22 -5.49
C SER A 36 -19.46 7.92 -5.07
N GLN A 37 -20.37 7.36 -4.34
CA GLN A 37 -21.50 7.99 -3.62
C GLN A 37 -21.72 9.52 -3.92
N GLY A 38 -21.75 9.90 -5.23
CA GLY A 38 -21.88 11.28 -5.70
C GLY A 38 -20.63 12.16 -5.64
N ARG A 39 -19.47 11.64 -5.22
CA ARG A 39 -18.20 12.39 -5.21
C ARG A 39 -17.35 12.03 -6.43
N ARG A 40 -16.68 13.02 -7.02
CA ARG A 40 -15.70 12.78 -8.07
C ARG A 40 -14.42 12.20 -7.45
N ILE A 41 -14.11 10.98 -7.80
CA ILE A 41 -12.89 10.27 -7.34
C ILE A 41 -12.06 9.90 -8.57
N ASN A 42 -10.75 10.18 -8.50
CA ASN A 42 -9.84 9.76 -9.57
C ASN A 42 -9.66 8.24 -9.52
N TYR A 43 -9.58 7.61 -10.69
CA TYR A 43 -9.28 6.20 -10.80
C TYR A 43 -7.77 5.98 -10.82
N ASP A 44 -7.12 6.30 -9.69
CA ASP A 44 -5.70 6.04 -9.39
C ASP A 44 -5.56 5.31 -8.04
N CYS A 45 -4.35 5.02 -7.60
CA CYS A 45 -4.11 4.27 -6.36
C CYS A 45 -4.71 4.97 -5.14
N ALA A 46 -4.55 6.29 -5.02
CA ALA A 46 -5.05 7.07 -3.90
C ALA A 46 -6.57 7.20 -3.94
N GLY A 47 -7.15 7.45 -5.11
CA GLY A 47 -8.59 7.57 -5.29
C GLY A 47 -9.32 6.26 -5.02
N VAL A 48 -8.80 5.13 -5.50
CA VAL A 48 -9.36 3.80 -5.19
C VAL A 48 -9.30 3.52 -3.69
N THR A 49 -8.15 3.75 -3.06
CA THR A 49 -7.99 3.58 -1.60
C THR A 49 -8.97 4.47 -0.84
N ARG A 50 -9.09 5.75 -1.21
CA ARG A 50 -10.05 6.69 -0.62
C ARG A 50 -11.49 6.23 -0.78
N ALA A 51 -11.89 5.77 -1.99
CA ALA A 51 -13.25 5.29 -2.25
C ALA A 51 -13.64 4.11 -1.38
N ILE A 52 -12.71 3.17 -1.18
CA ILE A 52 -12.92 2.01 -0.31
C ILE A 52 -13.20 2.46 1.13
N TYR A 53 -12.39 3.36 1.68
CA TYR A 53 -12.59 3.86 3.04
C TYR A 53 -13.84 4.73 3.16
N LEU A 54 -14.18 5.54 2.15
CA LEU A 54 -15.43 6.32 2.10
C LEU A 54 -16.67 5.44 2.19
N ALA A 55 -16.68 4.26 1.59
CA ALA A 55 -17.79 3.30 1.70
C ALA A 55 -18.03 2.85 3.16
N HIS A 56 -17.06 3.08 4.04
CA HIS A 56 -17.13 2.79 5.48
C HIS A 56 -17.18 4.06 6.34
N GLY A 57 -17.52 5.22 5.74
CA GLY A 57 -17.67 6.49 6.42
C GLY A 57 -16.37 7.18 6.82
N ILE A 58 -15.23 6.81 6.23
CA ILE A 58 -13.92 7.41 6.50
C ILE A 58 -13.42 8.13 5.24
N ASP A 59 -13.30 9.46 5.27
CA ASP A 59 -12.63 10.21 4.21
C ASP A 59 -11.14 10.37 4.55
N LEU A 60 -10.27 9.65 3.83
CA LEU A 60 -8.82 9.71 4.03
C LEU A 60 -8.18 11.05 3.61
N TYR A 61 -8.94 12.00 3.08
CA TYR A 61 -8.47 13.36 2.78
C TYR A 61 -8.93 14.37 3.84
N GLU A 62 -9.82 13.98 4.75
CA GLU A 62 -10.29 14.87 5.81
C GLU A 62 -9.16 15.21 6.78
N GLY A 63 -9.04 16.50 7.13
CA GLY A 63 -8.00 16.98 8.08
C GLY A 63 -6.57 16.92 7.55
N SER A 64 -6.36 16.58 6.26
CA SER A 64 -5.04 16.63 5.65
C SER A 64 -4.61 18.08 5.45
N THR A 65 -3.46 18.45 6.06
CA THR A 65 -2.82 19.75 5.83
C THR A 65 -1.94 19.67 4.60
N SER A 66 -1.78 20.78 3.89
CA SER A 66 -0.98 20.89 2.65
C SER A 66 0.56 20.82 2.87
N GLU A 67 1.00 20.41 4.03
CA GLU A 67 2.43 20.20 4.32
C GLU A 67 2.84 18.78 3.89
N GLY A 68 3.18 18.62 2.62
CA GLY A 68 3.61 17.34 2.07
C GLY A 68 3.50 17.29 0.55
N PRO A 69 3.84 16.15 -0.08
CA PRO A 69 3.66 16.01 -1.52
C PRO A 69 2.21 16.28 -1.89
N SER A 70 1.99 17.14 -2.89
CA SER A 70 0.68 17.62 -3.35
C SER A 70 -0.14 16.55 -4.11
N ASN A 71 0.16 15.28 -3.90
CA ASN A 71 -0.54 14.14 -4.51
C ASN A 71 -1.51 13.46 -3.51
N GLY A 72 -2.45 12.67 -4.03
CA GLY A 72 -3.44 11.99 -3.20
C GLY A 72 -2.84 11.02 -2.17
N VAL A 73 -1.69 10.43 -2.44
CA VAL A 73 -0.98 9.53 -1.51
C VAL A 73 -0.46 10.31 -0.31
N GLY A 74 0.13 11.50 -0.56
CA GLY A 74 0.57 12.42 0.50
C GLY A 74 -0.57 12.88 1.40
N LEU A 75 -1.76 13.14 0.83
CA LEU A 75 -2.95 13.49 1.61
C LEU A 75 -3.38 12.34 2.54
N ILE A 76 -3.41 11.11 2.05
CA ILE A 76 -3.71 9.91 2.85
C ILE A 76 -2.67 9.73 3.97
N TYR A 77 -1.40 9.88 3.64
CA TYR A 77 -0.32 9.78 4.61
C TYR A 77 -0.43 10.84 5.71
N SER A 78 -0.73 12.10 5.33
CA SER A 78 -0.96 13.21 6.27
C SER A 78 -2.19 12.95 7.16
N HIS A 79 -3.29 12.43 6.60
CA HIS A 79 -4.46 12.01 7.37
C HIS A 79 -4.10 11.00 8.46
N LEU A 80 -3.27 10.00 8.14
CA LEU A 80 -2.85 8.99 9.12
C LEU A 80 -1.90 9.51 10.20
N ARG A 81 -1.15 10.57 9.93
CA ARG A 81 -0.35 11.25 10.97
C ARG A 81 -1.22 11.82 12.10
N THR A 82 -2.44 12.23 11.78
CA THR A 82 -3.36 12.87 12.73
C THR A 82 -4.38 11.86 13.29
N HIS A 83 -4.90 10.95 12.45
CA HIS A 83 -6.03 10.08 12.78
C HIS A 83 -5.66 8.60 12.81
N GLY A 84 -4.39 8.27 12.86
CA GLY A 84 -3.91 6.91 12.80
C GLY A 84 -2.52 6.75 13.39
N ARG A 85 -1.85 5.71 12.93
CA ARG A 85 -0.47 5.42 13.30
C ARG A 85 0.32 5.03 12.05
N LEU A 86 1.47 5.69 11.83
CA LEU A 86 2.44 5.32 10.81
C LEU A 86 3.57 4.51 11.46
N HIS A 87 4.01 3.43 10.78
CA HIS A 87 5.09 2.56 11.29
C HIS A 87 5.80 1.81 10.15
N ARG A 88 6.92 1.17 10.47
CA ARG A 88 7.68 0.33 9.51
C ARG A 88 7.71 -1.16 9.89
N GLY A 89 6.86 -1.57 10.79
CA GLY A 89 6.76 -2.94 11.29
C GLY A 89 6.84 -2.97 12.82
N PRO A 90 6.90 -4.14 13.44
CA PRO A 90 6.75 -5.49 12.87
C PRO A 90 5.30 -5.96 12.77
N ILE A 91 4.33 -5.20 13.30
CA ILE A 91 2.93 -5.61 13.36
C ILE A 91 2.18 -4.96 12.21
N VAL A 92 1.75 -5.79 11.26
CA VAL A 92 0.91 -5.42 10.10
C VAL A 92 -0.35 -6.27 10.16
N GLN A 93 -1.50 -5.66 9.87
CA GLN A 93 -2.79 -6.35 9.89
C GLN A 93 -3.59 -6.07 8.62
N ALA A 94 -4.53 -6.94 8.33
CA ALA A 94 -5.48 -6.72 7.25
C ALA A 94 -6.27 -5.41 7.47
N GLY A 95 -6.39 -4.60 6.43
CA GLY A 95 -6.96 -3.26 6.50
C GLY A 95 -5.97 -2.14 6.78
N ASP A 96 -4.70 -2.43 7.07
CA ASP A 96 -3.66 -1.41 7.08
C ASP A 96 -3.40 -0.87 5.67
N LEU A 97 -2.88 0.34 5.59
CA LEU A 97 -2.38 0.92 4.35
C LEU A 97 -0.87 0.64 4.22
N VAL A 98 -0.42 0.42 3.00
CA VAL A 98 0.99 0.32 2.67
C VAL A 98 1.37 1.41 1.67
N PHE A 99 2.46 2.12 1.96
CA PHE A 99 2.96 3.24 1.17
C PHE A 99 4.29 2.90 0.52
N PHE A 100 4.51 3.45 -0.68
CA PHE A 100 5.72 3.25 -1.47
C PHE A 100 6.26 4.58 -1.98
N ASN A 101 7.59 4.66 -2.06
CA ASN A 101 8.32 5.73 -2.72
C ASN A 101 8.72 5.30 -4.14
N ASP A 102 9.07 6.24 -4.98
CA ASP A 102 9.80 6.01 -6.24
C ASP A 102 9.15 5.02 -7.21
N THR A 103 7.83 4.80 -7.15
CA THR A 103 7.15 3.90 -8.09
C THR A 103 7.08 4.46 -9.51
N TRP A 104 7.26 5.76 -9.66
CA TRP A 104 7.41 6.49 -10.93
C TRP A 104 8.01 7.86 -10.65
N ASP A 105 8.55 8.50 -11.69
CA ASP A 105 9.11 9.85 -11.64
C ASP A 105 7.95 10.87 -11.59
N PHE A 106 7.58 11.26 -10.36
CA PHE A 106 6.41 12.11 -10.11
C PHE A 106 6.68 13.57 -10.49
N ASN A 107 7.88 14.06 -10.19
CA ASN A 107 8.26 15.47 -10.43
C ASN A 107 8.86 15.70 -11.83
N GLY A 108 9.14 14.63 -12.59
CA GLY A 108 9.67 14.68 -13.96
C GLY A 108 11.15 15.05 -14.06
N ASP A 109 11.91 14.96 -12.95
CA ASP A 109 13.33 15.34 -12.94
C ASP A 109 14.26 14.18 -13.39
N GLY A 110 13.72 12.98 -13.50
CA GLY A 110 14.43 11.77 -13.94
C GLY A 110 15.31 11.17 -12.85
N LEU A 111 15.14 11.56 -11.59
CA LEU A 111 15.86 11.02 -10.44
C LEU A 111 14.98 10.02 -9.67
N VAL A 112 15.58 9.28 -8.74
CA VAL A 112 14.89 8.36 -7.83
C VAL A 112 14.83 9.05 -6.46
N ASN A 113 13.90 9.97 -6.32
CA ASN A 113 13.77 10.86 -5.15
C ASN A 113 12.32 11.27 -4.84
N ASP A 114 11.35 10.52 -5.38
CA ASP A 114 9.93 10.83 -5.28
C ASP A 114 9.29 10.10 -4.09
N PRO A 115 9.03 10.77 -2.96
CA PRO A 115 8.39 10.14 -1.83
C PRO A 115 6.87 9.96 -2.07
N LEU A 116 6.30 8.92 -1.45
CA LEU A 116 4.85 8.70 -1.37
C LEU A 116 4.17 8.73 -2.75
N THR A 117 4.69 7.94 -3.68
CA THR A 117 4.14 7.86 -5.05
C THR A 117 3.07 6.79 -5.22
N HIS A 118 2.90 5.89 -4.24
CA HIS A 118 1.90 4.83 -4.34
C HIS A 118 1.36 4.38 -2.98
N VAL A 119 0.12 3.84 -2.97
CA VAL A 119 -0.56 3.32 -1.77
C VAL A 119 -1.42 2.11 -2.13
N GLY A 120 -1.53 1.16 -1.20
CA GLY A 120 -2.42 0.01 -1.28
C GLY A 120 -3.02 -0.34 0.09
N ILE A 121 -3.96 -1.29 0.10
CA ILE A 121 -4.63 -1.81 1.29
C ILE A 121 -4.15 -3.23 1.54
N VAL A 122 -3.60 -3.51 2.72
CA VAL A 122 -3.18 -4.85 3.12
C VAL A 122 -4.39 -5.77 3.21
N GLU A 123 -4.37 -6.86 2.46
CA GLU A 123 -5.42 -7.90 2.49
C GLU A 123 -5.07 -9.00 3.49
N ALA A 124 -3.82 -9.44 3.49
CA ALA A 124 -3.36 -10.54 4.34
C ALA A 124 -1.85 -10.51 4.56
N VAL A 125 -1.40 -11.20 5.59
CA VAL A 125 0.01 -11.53 5.82
C VAL A 125 0.14 -13.05 5.79
N GLU A 126 0.94 -13.58 4.88
CA GLU A 126 1.21 -14.99 4.72
C GLU A 126 2.16 -15.50 5.82
N ARG A 127 2.27 -16.82 6.00
CA ARG A 127 3.08 -17.42 7.08
C ARG A 127 4.57 -17.10 7.00
N ASP A 128 5.08 -16.84 5.81
CA ASP A 128 6.47 -16.49 5.55
C ASP A 128 6.75 -14.97 5.69
N GLY A 129 5.76 -14.19 6.13
CA GLY A 129 5.83 -12.75 6.26
C GLY A 129 5.55 -11.99 4.97
N THR A 130 5.22 -12.67 3.88
CA THR A 130 4.80 -12.01 2.64
C THR A 130 3.44 -11.34 2.83
N ILE A 131 3.37 -10.07 2.51
CA ILE A 131 2.17 -9.24 2.62
C ILE A 131 1.48 -9.22 1.27
N VAL A 132 0.21 -9.61 1.25
CA VAL A 132 -0.68 -9.44 0.09
C VAL A 132 -1.43 -8.13 0.28
N PHE A 133 -1.38 -7.26 -0.72
CA PHE A 133 -2.12 -6.00 -0.69
C PHE A 133 -2.83 -5.75 -2.01
N ILE A 134 -3.91 -4.97 -1.95
CA ILE A 134 -4.73 -4.59 -3.10
C ILE A 134 -4.45 -3.14 -3.44
N SER A 135 -4.16 -2.88 -4.69
CA SER A 135 -3.96 -1.53 -5.20
C SER A 135 -4.29 -1.41 -6.69
N ARG A 136 -4.49 -0.20 -7.14
CA ARG A 136 -4.64 0.11 -8.57
C ARG A 136 -3.28 0.47 -9.15
N VAL A 137 -2.71 -0.43 -9.96
CA VAL A 137 -1.44 -0.26 -10.69
C VAL A 137 -1.70 -0.42 -12.18
N ALA A 138 -1.07 0.41 -13.01
CA ALA A 138 -1.09 0.30 -14.47
C ALA A 138 -2.47 0.15 -15.14
N GLY A 139 -3.54 0.57 -14.50
CA GLY A 139 -4.88 0.57 -15.09
C GLY A 139 -5.86 -0.45 -14.51
N ALA A 140 -5.43 -1.35 -13.64
CA ALA A 140 -6.29 -2.34 -13.00
C ALA A 140 -6.13 -2.31 -11.47
N ILE A 141 -7.16 -2.75 -10.76
CA ILE A 141 -7.11 -3.03 -9.32
C ILE A 141 -6.77 -4.52 -9.19
N GLU A 142 -5.63 -4.81 -8.59
CA GLU A 142 -5.10 -6.16 -8.51
C GLU A 142 -4.44 -6.42 -7.15
N ARG A 143 -4.11 -7.68 -6.90
CA ARG A 143 -3.33 -8.12 -5.74
C ARG A 143 -1.85 -8.10 -6.06
N TYR A 144 -1.09 -7.55 -5.14
CA TYR A 144 0.38 -7.48 -5.19
C TYR A 144 0.97 -8.09 -3.93
N ARG A 145 2.22 -8.54 -4.02
CA ARG A 145 2.98 -9.12 -2.92
C ARG A 145 4.17 -8.26 -2.56
N MET A 146 4.47 -8.22 -1.27
CA MET A 146 5.63 -7.55 -0.72
C MET A 146 6.19 -8.36 0.45
N ASN A 147 7.50 -8.52 0.51
CA ASN A 147 8.19 -9.12 1.64
C ASN A 147 9.33 -8.19 2.10
N VAL A 148 9.12 -7.52 3.25
CA VAL A 148 10.06 -6.52 3.79
C VAL A 148 11.32 -7.17 4.35
N ALA A 149 11.26 -8.44 4.74
CA ALA A 149 12.42 -9.19 5.24
C ALA A 149 13.36 -9.63 4.10
N GLN A 150 12.84 -9.74 2.88
CA GLN A 150 13.57 -10.11 1.67
C GLN A 150 13.30 -9.13 0.53
N PRO A 151 13.59 -7.82 0.69
CA PRO A 151 13.09 -6.77 -0.19
C PRO A 151 13.62 -6.87 -1.63
N HIS A 152 14.80 -7.46 -1.83
CA HIS A 152 15.47 -7.59 -3.14
C HIS A 152 15.16 -8.92 -3.85
N VAL A 153 14.31 -9.77 -3.28
CA VAL A 153 14.01 -11.10 -3.84
C VAL A 153 12.65 -11.09 -4.49
N HIS A 154 12.61 -11.20 -5.83
CA HIS A 154 11.34 -11.29 -6.57
C HIS A 154 10.65 -12.64 -6.28
N ARG A 155 11.40 -13.76 -6.37
CA ARG A 155 10.88 -15.11 -6.13
C ARG A 155 11.76 -15.88 -5.17
N SER A 156 11.13 -16.64 -4.28
CA SER A 156 11.79 -17.62 -3.42
C SER A 156 12.34 -18.80 -4.22
N ALA A 157 13.15 -19.63 -3.58
CA ALA A 157 13.76 -20.81 -4.22
C ALA A 157 12.73 -21.84 -4.72
N ASP A 158 11.54 -21.90 -4.10
CA ASP A 158 10.41 -22.74 -4.50
C ASP A 158 9.50 -22.06 -5.56
N GLY A 159 9.89 -20.89 -6.08
CA GLY A 159 9.23 -20.20 -7.18
C GLY A 159 8.08 -19.28 -6.79
N ARG A 160 7.74 -19.15 -5.50
CA ARG A 160 6.70 -18.22 -5.03
C ARG A 160 7.14 -16.78 -5.20
N VAL A 161 6.22 -15.90 -5.60
CA VAL A 161 6.47 -14.46 -5.65
C VAL A 161 6.51 -13.90 -4.23
N LEU A 162 7.62 -13.27 -3.86
CA LEU A 162 7.78 -12.54 -2.61
C LEU A 162 7.55 -11.04 -2.80
N ASN A 163 8.08 -10.48 -3.88
CA ASN A 163 7.90 -9.07 -4.22
C ASN A 163 7.54 -8.93 -5.68
N ASP A 164 6.46 -8.23 -5.96
CA ASP A 164 6.07 -7.88 -7.32
C ASP A 164 6.86 -6.68 -7.85
N TYR A 165 6.95 -6.57 -9.17
CA TYR A 165 7.46 -5.37 -9.82
C TYR A 165 6.41 -4.26 -9.75
N MET A 166 6.79 -3.08 -9.24
CA MET A 166 5.88 -1.95 -9.09
C MET A 166 6.36 -0.67 -9.76
N ARG A 167 7.67 -0.41 -9.77
CA ARG A 167 8.19 0.80 -10.40
C ARG A 167 7.94 0.77 -11.91
N ARG A 168 7.41 1.88 -12.43
CA ARG A 168 7.32 2.14 -13.86
C ARG A 168 8.72 2.47 -14.39
N LYS A 169 9.18 1.71 -15.41
CA LYS A 169 10.48 1.93 -16.04
C LYS A 169 10.60 3.33 -16.65
N HIS A 170 11.77 3.94 -16.44
CA HIS A 170 12.15 5.21 -17.02
C HIS A 170 13.46 5.05 -17.80
N TRP A 171 13.66 5.82 -18.86
CA TRP A 171 14.84 5.70 -19.72
C TRP A 171 16.17 6.05 -19.02
N ARG A 172 16.11 6.79 -17.89
CA ARG A 172 17.27 7.11 -17.05
C ARG A 172 17.54 6.08 -15.95
N ASP A 173 16.70 5.07 -15.82
CA ASP A 173 16.90 4.04 -14.79
C ASP A 173 18.24 3.33 -15.01
N THR A 174 18.95 3.07 -13.92
CA THR A 174 20.26 2.40 -13.89
C THR A 174 20.13 0.96 -13.41
N ALA A 175 21.24 0.21 -13.42
CA ALA A 175 21.27 -1.15 -12.88
C ALA A 175 20.97 -1.19 -11.35
N GLN A 176 21.08 -0.07 -10.66
CA GLN A 176 20.82 0.06 -9.21
C GLN A 176 19.38 0.54 -8.92
N THR A 177 18.59 0.85 -9.96
CA THR A 177 17.22 1.32 -9.76
C THR A 177 16.35 0.20 -9.18
N ALA A 178 15.71 0.48 -8.06
CA ALA A 178 14.80 -0.42 -7.38
C ALA A 178 13.48 -0.55 -8.16
N TYR A 179 12.96 -1.77 -8.27
CA TYR A 179 11.69 -2.05 -8.97
C TYR A 179 10.70 -2.85 -8.14
N LEU A 180 11.19 -3.57 -7.13
CA LEU A 180 10.39 -4.50 -6.34
C LEU A 180 9.66 -3.77 -5.21
N THR A 181 8.46 -4.24 -4.88
CA THR A 181 7.64 -3.68 -3.81
C THR A 181 8.37 -3.57 -2.48
N GLY A 182 9.17 -4.58 -2.10
CA GLY A 182 9.97 -4.55 -0.87
C GLY A 182 11.04 -3.46 -0.86
N GLU A 183 11.67 -3.19 -2.01
CA GLU A 183 12.69 -2.14 -2.15
C GLU A 183 12.10 -0.74 -2.07
N LEU A 184 10.89 -0.57 -2.62
CA LEU A 184 10.18 0.71 -2.71
C LEU A 184 9.37 1.03 -1.46
N PHE A 185 9.31 0.12 -0.49
CA PHE A 185 8.52 0.25 0.73
C PHE A 185 8.89 1.49 1.55
N ALA A 186 7.89 2.32 1.87
CA ALA A 186 8.04 3.52 2.68
C ALA A 186 7.56 3.33 4.12
N ALA A 187 6.30 2.94 4.29
CA ALA A 187 5.66 2.79 5.61
C ALA A 187 4.37 1.97 5.53
N PHE A 188 3.92 1.50 6.68
CA PHE A 188 2.53 1.10 6.92
C PHE A 188 1.78 2.20 7.63
N GLY A 189 0.45 2.16 7.51
CA GLY A 189 -0.42 3.05 8.24
C GLY A 189 -1.69 2.37 8.71
N THR A 190 -1.93 2.38 10.01
CA THR A 190 -3.17 1.90 10.63
C THR A 190 -4.09 3.09 10.87
N ARG A 191 -5.28 3.08 10.27
CA ARG A 191 -6.32 4.07 10.61
C ARG A 191 -6.99 3.63 11.91
N MET A 192 -6.71 4.38 12.98
CA MET A 192 -7.39 4.15 14.26
C MET A 192 -8.84 4.61 14.14
N VAL A 193 -9.75 3.75 14.56
CA VAL A 193 -11.19 4.02 14.56
C VAL A 193 -11.60 4.22 16.01
N GLU A 194 -12.12 5.40 16.31
CA GLU A 194 -12.79 5.67 17.60
C GLU A 194 -14.14 4.98 17.65
#